data_37fa3042963a16f00ff28a3c6abe6aa3
#
_entry.id   37fa3042963a16f00ff28a3c6abe6aa3
#
_cell.length_a   1.000
_cell.length_b   1.000
_cell.length_c   1.000
_cell.angle_alpha   90.00
_cell.angle_beta   90.00
_cell.angle_gamma   90.00
#
_symmetry.space_group_name_H-M   'P 1'
#
loop_
_entity.id
_entity.type
_entity.pdbx_description
1 polymer ?
#
loop_
_entity_poly.entity_id
_entity_poly.type
_entity_poly.pdbx_seq_one_letter_code
_entity_poly.pdbx_strand_id
1 'polypeptide(L)'
;MCVVPRKRLRFDVNFTVAVIALVVSALDALTKVWARHALATHAVHVLGSVWFRLQYNAGISFSIDHSGPLLTSVVTVIVAVVVFAIGLQAAPGWSALGFGLLLGGGVANVIDRLAAQPHQVTDFVAVGSFPVFNLADAAITVGFLVLLVAALRGKRLLNP
;
A
#
# COMPACT_ATOMS: atom_id res chain seq x y z
N MET A 1 -27.85 41.15 -16.02
CA MET A 1 -26.89 40.17 -16.49
C MET A 1 -26.10 39.70 -15.26
N CYS A 2 -26.54 38.60 -14.61
CA CYS A 2 -25.86 38.05 -13.42
C CYS A 2 -24.61 37.31 -13.85
N VAL A 3 -23.45 37.83 -13.52
CA VAL A 3 -22.17 37.16 -13.69
C VAL A 3 -22.06 36.09 -12.58
N VAL A 4 -22.25 34.83 -12.94
CA VAL A 4 -22.00 33.73 -12.03
C VAL A 4 -20.47 33.61 -11.83
N PRO A 5 -19.95 33.75 -10.59
CA PRO A 5 -18.51 33.63 -10.38
C PRO A 5 -18.06 32.20 -10.72
N ARG A 6 -17.16 32.06 -11.69
CA ARG A 6 -16.48 30.78 -11.98
C ARG A 6 -15.68 30.41 -10.75
N LYS A 7 -16.14 29.39 -10.01
CA LYS A 7 -15.39 28.73 -8.95
C LYS A 7 -14.14 28.15 -9.60
N ARG A 8 -12.97 28.75 -9.40
CA ARG A 8 -11.71 28.16 -9.79
C ARG A 8 -11.53 26.90 -8.95
N LEU A 9 -11.49 25.74 -9.58
CA LEU A 9 -11.10 24.50 -8.93
C LEU A 9 -9.63 24.69 -8.52
N ARG A 10 -9.40 25.00 -7.24
CA ARG A 10 -8.05 24.93 -6.65
C ARG A 10 -7.78 23.45 -6.39
N PHE A 11 -6.85 22.88 -7.11
CA PHE A 11 -6.27 21.59 -6.77
C PHE A 11 -5.28 21.83 -5.62
N ASP A 12 -5.80 21.84 -4.40
CA ASP A 12 -4.95 21.92 -3.22
C ASP A 12 -4.34 20.51 -2.99
N VAL A 13 -3.13 20.33 -3.51
CA VAL A 13 -2.38 19.06 -3.36
C VAL A 13 -2.04 18.87 -1.90
N ASN A 14 -2.47 17.75 -1.33
CA ASN A 14 -2.18 17.42 0.05
C ASN A 14 -0.80 16.74 0.19
N PHE A 15 0.22 17.54 0.45
CA PHE A 15 1.59 17.06 0.65
C PHE A 15 1.73 16.03 1.79
N THR A 16 0.82 16.02 2.77
CA THR A 16 0.82 15.04 3.85
C THR A 16 0.68 13.61 3.30
N VAL A 17 -0.12 13.42 2.26
CA VAL A 17 -0.27 12.11 1.58
C VAL A 17 1.08 11.63 1.03
N ALA A 18 1.80 12.52 0.34
CA ALA A 18 3.10 12.18 -0.25
C ALA A 18 4.15 11.87 0.83
N VAL A 19 4.17 12.62 1.91
CA VAL A 19 5.09 12.39 3.04
C VAL A 19 4.82 11.04 3.70
N ILE A 20 3.54 10.73 4.00
CA ILE A 20 3.18 9.43 4.60
C ILE A 20 3.53 8.30 3.64
N ALA A 21 3.21 8.43 2.35
CA ALA A 21 3.53 7.42 1.35
C ALA A 21 5.05 7.17 1.26
N LEU A 22 5.86 8.21 1.27
CA LEU A 22 7.32 8.09 1.26
C LEU A 22 7.84 7.37 2.49
N VAL A 23 7.35 7.74 3.68
CA VAL A 23 7.75 7.11 4.95
C VAL A 23 7.39 5.63 4.96
N VAL A 24 6.16 5.28 4.56
CA VAL A 24 5.71 3.89 4.48
C VAL A 24 6.56 3.08 3.50
N SER A 25 6.79 3.61 2.30
CA SER A 25 7.60 2.92 1.28
C SER A 25 9.04 2.73 1.74
N ALA A 26 9.63 3.71 2.41
CA ALA A 26 10.98 3.61 2.94
C ALA A 26 11.09 2.57 4.07
N LEU A 27 10.13 2.57 5.00
CA LEU A 27 10.10 1.58 6.10
C LEU A 27 9.89 0.17 5.56
N ASP A 28 8.99 -0.02 4.59
CA ASP A 28 8.77 -1.31 3.96
C ASP A 28 10.04 -1.80 3.25
N ALA A 29 10.71 -0.95 2.47
CA ALA A 29 11.96 -1.30 1.80
C ALA A 29 13.06 -1.72 2.81
N LEU A 30 13.20 -0.99 3.92
CA LEU A 30 14.15 -1.33 4.98
C LEU A 30 13.83 -2.68 5.63
N THR A 31 12.56 -2.92 5.96
CA THR A 31 12.14 -4.20 6.56
C THR A 31 12.30 -5.36 5.60
N LYS A 32 12.07 -5.19 4.31
CA LYS A 32 12.30 -6.20 3.27
C LYS A 32 13.80 -6.50 3.08
N VAL A 33 14.66 -5.47 3.10
CA VAL A 33 16.12 -5.68 3.07
C VAL A 33 16.55 -6.47 4.30
N TRP A 34 16.11 -6.09 5.49
CA TRP A 34 16.38 -6.84 6.72
C TRP A 34 15.90 -8.29 6.58
N ALA A 35 14.67 -8.54 6.15
CA ALA A 35 14.11 -9.87 6.02
C ALA A 35 14.93 -10.76 5.05
N ARG A 36 15.34 -10.21 3.90
CA ARG A 36 16.18 -10.93 2.92
C ARG A 36 17.53 -11.37 3.50
N HIS A 37 18.11 -10.58 4.41
CA HIS A 37 19.39 -10.93 5.06
C HIS A 37 19.20 -11.80 6.29
N ALA A 38 18.31 -11.42 7.19
CA ALA A 38 18.16 -12.07 8.50
C ALA A 38 17.41 -13.41 8.43
N LEU A 39 16.50 -13.57 7.47
CA LEU A 39 15.63 -14.74 7.35
C LEU A 39 16.01 -15.66 6.16
N ALA A 40 17.16 -15.44 5.54
CA ALA A 40 17.61 -16.18 4.35
C ALA A 40 17.73 -17.68 4.59
N THR A 41 18.13 -18.11 5.78
CA THR A 41 18.46 -19.49 6.11
C THR A 41 17.54 -20.12 7.16
N HIS A 42 16.82 -19.32 7.94
CA HIS A 42 15.96 -19.82 9.01
C HIS A 42 14.80 -18.88 9.31
N ALA A 43 13.67 -19.45 9.74
CA ALA A 43 12.56 -18.67 10.27
C ALA A 43 12.77 -18.37 11.76
N VAL A 44 12.27 -17.24 12.23
CA VAL A 44 12.34 -16.81 13.63
C VAL A 44 10.95 -16.87 14.26
N HIS A 45 10.79 -17.63 15.32
CA HIS A 45 9.58 -17.63 16.13
C HIS A 45 9.53 -16.37 17.00
N VAL A 46 8.41 -15.65 16.94
CA VAL A 46 8.23 -14.41 17.69
C VAL A 46 7.40 -14.65 18.95
N LEU A 47 6.13 -15.05 18.76
CA LEU A 47 5.21 -15.32 19.87
C LEU A 47 3.99 -16.10 19.35
N GLY A 48 3.56 -17.14 20.06
CA GLY A 48 2.37 -17.90 19.72
C GLY A 48 2.41 -18.43 18.29
N SER A 49 1.48 -17.99 17.44
CA SER A 49 1.44 -18.37 16.01
C SER A 49 2.16 -17.39 15.08
N VAL A 50 2.90 -16.42 15.63
CA VAL A 50 3.60 -15.40 14.85
C VAL A 50 5.05 -15.80 14.58
N TRP A 51 5.42 -15.79 13.32
CA TRP A 51 6.76 -16.13 12.83
C TRP A 51 7.25 -15.07 11.85
N PHE A 52 8.55 -14.84 11.82
CA PHE A 52 9.21 -14.19 10.68
C PHE A 52 9.84 -15.28 9.82
N ARG A 53 9.36 -15.40 8.58
CA ARG A 53 9.90 -16.31 7.58
C ARG A 53 9.88 -15.67 6.21
N LEU A 54 10.96 -15.83 5.47
CA LEU A 54 11.08 -15.25 4.13
C LEU A 54 10.22 -16.03 3.14
N GLN A 55 9.42 -15.31 2.35
CA GLN A 55 8.63 -15.86 1.27
C GLN A 55 8.60 -14.86 0.10
N TYR A 56 8.72 -15.36 -1.12
CA TYR A 56 8.58 -14.56 -2.32
C TYR A 56 7.22 -14.81 -2.96
N ASN A 57 6.46 -13.73 -3.14
CA ASN A 57 5.08 -13.77 -3.59
C ASN A 57 4.98 -13.23 -5.02
N ALA A 58 4.68 -14.11 -5.98
CA ALA A 58 4.46 -13.76 -7.39
C ALA A 58 3.10 -13.10 -7.66
N GLY A 59 2.31 -12.84 -6.62
CA GLY A 59 0.98 -12.24 -6.75
C GLY A 59 -0.15 -13.24 -6.97
N ILE A 60 0.11 -14.54 -6.84
CA ILE A 60 -0.87 -15.62 -7.03
C ILE A 60 -1.36 -16.09 -5.66
N SER A 61 -2.10 -15.25 -4.94
CA SER A 61 -2.71 -15.68 -3.65
C SER A 61 -4.02 -16.45 -3.77
N PHE A 62 -4.58 -16.61 -4.96
CA PHE A 62 -5.85 -17.33 -5.18
C PHE A 62 -5.82 -18.19 -6.43
N SER A 63 -4.88 -19.11 -6.61
CA SER A 63 -4.96 -20.23 -7.62
C SER A 63 -5.69 -19.89 -8.96
N ILE A 64 -5.75 -18.65 -9.39
CA ILE A 64 -6.27 -18.24 -10.69
C ILE A 64 -5.08 -18.28 -11.65
N ASP A 65 -4.84 -19.44 -12.14
CA ASP A 65 -3.61 -19.97 -12.69
C ASP A 65 -3.33 -19.59 -14.15
N HIS A 66 -3.78 -18.51 -14.70
CA HIS A 66 -3.48 -18.18 -16.10
C HIS A 66 -3.04 -16.75 -16.39
N SER A 67 -3.06 -15.88 -15.42
CA SER A 67 -2.64 -14.50 -15.61
C SER A 67 -1.32 -14.23 -14.89
N GLY A 68 -0.21 -14.51 -15.54
CA GLY A 68 1.13 -14.47 -14.97
C GLY A 68 1.51 -13.19 -14.18
N PRO A 69 2.69 -13.15 -13.56
CA PRO A 69 3.18 -12.04 -12.69
C PRO A 69 3.05 -10.65 -13.30
N LEU A 70 3.04 -10.58 -14.64
CA LEU A 70 2.89 -9.34 -15.41
C LEU A 70 1.50 -8.72 -15.21
N LEU A 71 0.41 -9.50 -15.28
CA LEU A 71 -0.94 -8.94 -15.13
C LEU A 71 -1.14 -8.41 -13.71
N THR A 72 -0.70 -9.14 -12.69
CA THR A 72 -0.76 -8.69 -11.29
C THR A 72 0.02 -7.38 -11.11
N SER A 73 1.21 -7.26 -11.72
CA SER A 73 2.01 -6.04 -11.69
C SER A 73 1.29 -4.87 -12.37
N VAL A 74 0.73 -5.09 -13.57
CA VAL A 74 -0.02 -4.06 -14.32
C VAL A 74 -1.24 -3.58 -13.52
N VAL A 75 -2.04 -4.49 -12.97
CA VAL A 75 -3.21 -4.14 -12.15
C VAL A 75 -2.79 -3.35 -10.91
N THR A 76 -1.73 -3.78 -10.22
CA THR A 76 -1.23 -3.06 -9.04
C THR A 76 -0.76 -1.65 -9.39
N VAL A 77 -0.07 -1.48 -10.53
CA VAL A 77 0.35 -0.15 -11.01
C VAL A 77 -0.86 0.73 -11.32
N ILE A 78 -1.85 0.20 -12.05
CA ILE A 78 -3.08 0.96 -12.36
C ILE A 78 -3.78 1.41 -11.08
N VAL A 79 -3.97 0.50 -10.13
CA VAL A 79 -4.60 0.83 -8.84
C VAL A 79 -3.78 1.87 -8.08
N ALA A 80 -2.46 1.74 -8.04
CA ALA A 80 -1.59 2.72 -7.39
C ALA A 80 -1.69 4.12 -8.04
N VAL A 81 -1.75 4.19 -9.38
CA VAL A 81 -1.93 5.46 -10.12
C VAL A 81 -3.30 6.08 -9.81
N VAL A 82 -4.38 5.28 -9.78
CA VAL A 82 -5.72 5.76 -9.44
C VAL A 82 -5.77 6.28 -8.00
N VAL A 83 -5.24 5.51 -7.05
CA VAL A 83 -5.17 5.90 -5.63
C VAL A 83 -4.32 7.18 -5.47
N PHE A 84 -3.22 7.30 -6.21
CA PHE A 84 -2.40 8.51 -6.23
C PHE A 84 -3.18 9.72 -6.71
N ALA A 85 -3.83 9.62 -7.87
CA ALA A 85 -4.60 10.73 -8.45
C ALA A 85 -5.73 11.20 -7.52
N ILE A 86 -6.44 10.25 -6.89
CA ILE A 86 -7.49 10.55 -5.91
C ILE A 86 -6.88 11.10 -4.61
N GLY A 87 -5.80 10.48 -4.14
CA GLY A 87 -5.13 10.84 -2.88
C GLY A 87 -4.54 12.25 -2.86
N LEU A 88 -4.14 12.77 -4.03
CA LEU A 88 -3.70 14.18 -4.14
C LEU A 88 -4.78 15.18 -3.75
N GLN A 89 -6.05 14.81 -3.86
CA GLN A 89 -7.21 15.61 -3.49
C GLN A 89 -7.75 15.25 -2.09
N ALA A 90 -7.05 14.43 -1.32
CA ALA A 90 -7.49 13.98 -0.01
C ALA A 90 -7.71 15.16 0.94
N ALA A 91 -8.81 15.11 1.67
CA ALA A 91 -9.05 16.04 2.76
C ALA A 91 -8.00 15.83 3.88
N PRO A 92 -7.63 16.87 4.64
CA PRO A 92 -6.64 16.75 5.71
C PRO A 92 -7.11 15.79 6.83
N GLY A 93 -6.17 15.32 7.65
CA GLY A 93 -6.42 14.44 8.77
C GLY A 93 -6.58 12.98 8.38
N TRP A 94 -7.67 12.32 8.76
CA TRP A 94 -7.88 10.87 8.56
C TRP A 94 -7.81 10.45 7.10
N SER A 95 -8.32 11.28 6.18
CA SER A 95 -8.28 10.99 4.75
C SER A 95 -6.86 11.02 4.21
N ALA A 96 -6.08 12.04 4.56
CA ALA A 96 -4.67 12.11 4.18
C ALA A 96 -3.87 10.93 4.74
N LEU A 97 -4.13 10.53 5.98
CA LEU A 97 -3.51 9.34 6.58
C LEU A 97 -3.88 8.08 5.80
N GLY A 98 -5.16 7.83 5.56
CA GLY A 98 -5.62 6.63 4.86
C GLY A 98 -5.09 6.54 3.43
N PHE A 99 -5.18 7.62 2.65
CA PHE A 99 -4.62 7.64 1.28
C PHE A 99 -3.10 7.54 1.27
N GLY A 100 -2.41 8.16 2.23
CA GLY A 100 -0.95 8.05 2.36
C GLY A 100 -0.48 6.63 2.64
N LEU A 101 -1.17 5.91 3.54
CA LEU A 101 -0.90 4.51 3.84
C LEU A 101 -1.17 3.59 2.65
N LEU A 102 -2.32 3.76 1.98
CA LEU A 102 -2.66 3.00 0.76
C LEU A 102 -1.63 3.22 -0.34
N LEU A 103 -1.30 4.48 -0.60
CA LEU A 103 -0.35 4.83 -1.65
C LEU A 103 1.04 4.32 -1.34
N GLY A 104 1.51 4.52 -0.11
CA GLY A 104 2.85 4.07 0.31
C GLY A 104 3.02 2.56 0.23
N GLY A 105 2.05 1.80 0.72
CA GLY A 105 2.05 0.34 0.59
C GLY A 105 1.95 -0.14 -0.86
N GLY A 106 1.06 0.47 -1.66
CA GLY A 106 0.95 0.15 -3.08
C GLY A 106 2.24 0.41 -3.86
N VAL A 107 2.85 1.58 -3.68
CA VAL A 107 4.11 1.96 -4.31
C VAL A 107 5.25 1.03 -3.88
N ALA A 108 5.36 0.71 -2.59
CA ALA A 108 6.39 -0.18 -2.08
C ALA A 108 6.32 -1.57 -2.74
N ASN A 109 5.14 -2.15 -2.86
CA ASN A 109 4.95 -3.44 -3.53
C ASN A 109 5.15 -3.37 -5.05
N VAL A 110 4.88 -2.24 -5.70
CA VAL A 110 5.21 -2.01 -7.11
C VAL A 110 6.73 -1.95 -7.30
N ILE A 111 7.43 -1.20 -6.46
CA ILE A 111 8.90 -1.09 -6.51
C ILE A 111 9.55 -2.48 -6.35
N ASP A 112 9.09 -3.28 -5.40
CA ASP A 112 9.61 -4.63 -5.18
C ASP A 112 9.45 -5.50 -6.45
N ARG A 113 8.27 -5.49 -7.07
CA ARG A 113 8.02 -6.24 -8.32
C ARG A 113 8.86 -5.76 -9.50
N LEU A 114 9.13 -4.46 -9.59
CA LEU A 114 9.93 -3.90 -10.67
C LEU A 114 11.43 -4.15 -10.47
N ALA A 115 11.89 -4.18 -9.21
CA ALA A 115 13.29 -4.35 -8.86
C ALA A 115 13.72 -5.82 -8.81
N ALA A 116 12.81 -6.74 -8.43
CA ALA A 116 13.10 -8.16 -8.27
C ALA A 116 12.85 -8.96 -9.56
N GLN A 117 13.76 -9.83 -9.91
CA GLN A 117 13.52 -10.91 -10.88
C GLN A 117 13.21 -12.18 -10.12
N PRO A 118 12.11 -12.88 -10.38
CA PRO A 118 11.07 -12.79 -11.43
C PRO A 118 9.79 -12.00 -11.00
N HIS A 119 9.90 -10.72 -10.69
CA HIS A 119 8.76 -9.84 -10.38
C HIS A 119 7.93 -10.26 -9.15
N GLN A 120 8.60 -10.64 -8.08
CA GLN A 120 8.00 -11.09 -6.83
C GLN A 120 8.07 -10.02 -5.74
N VAL A 121 7.11 -10.05 -4.82
CA VAL A 121 7.14 -9.26 -3.59
C VAL A 121 7.75 -10.06 -2.47
N THR A 122 8.55 -9.39 -1.64
CA THR A 122 9.15 -10.00 -0.44
C THR A 122 8.17 -9.92 0.72
N ASP A 123 7.68 -11.08 1.17
CA ASP A 123 6.82 -11.22 2.35
C ASP A 123 7.59 -11.92 3.48
N PHE A 124 7.28 -11.55 4.75
CA PHE A 124 8.05 -12.09 5.86
C PHE A 124 7.30 -12.23 7.18
N VAL A 125 6.08 -11.73 7.32
CA VAL A 125 5.24 -11.87 8.52
C VAL A 125 4.25 -13.00 8.31
N ALA A 126 4.36 -14.07 9.10
CA ALA A 126 3.47 -15.21 9.09
C ALA A 126 2.68 -15.26 10.39
N VAL A 127 1.35 -15.43 10.31
CA VAL A 127 0.46 -15.52 11.48
C VAL A 127 -0.48 -16.71 11.27
N GLY A 128 -0.24 -17.80 11.99
CA GLY A 128 -1.04 -19.03 11.89
C GLY A 128 -1.16 -19.52 10.45
N SER A 129 -2.40 -19.70 9.98
CA SER A 129 -2.73 -20.11 8.61
C SER A 129 -2.95 -18.94 7.64
N PHE A 130 -2.79 -17.69 8.11
CA PHE A 130 -2.94 -16.52 7.24
C PHE A 130 -1.79 -16.46 6.23
N PRO A 131 -2.03 -16.02 4.98
CA PRO A 131 -0.96 -15.80 4.01
C PRO A 131 0.15 -14.93 4.58
N VAL A 132 1.40 -15.24 4.24
CA VAL A 132 2.53 -14.41 4.65
C VAL A 132 2.42 -13.04 3.99
N PHE A 133 2.70 -11.98 4.72
CA PHE A 133 2.55 -10.61 4.27
C PHE A 133 3.75 -9.74 4.71
N ASN A 134 3.77 -8.50 4.29
CA ASN A 134 4.81 -7.51 4.58
C ASN A 134 4.24 -6.22 5.20
N LEU A 135 5.09 -5.24 5.46
CA LEU A 135 4.66 -3.96 6.04
C LEU A 135 3.79 -3.15 5.07
N ALA A 136 4.04 -3.22 3.76
CA ALA A 136 3.22 -2.56 2.75
C ALA A 136 1.78 -3.09 2.75
N ASP A 137 1.58 -4.41 2.86
CA ASP A 137 0.26 -5.03 2.92
C ASP A 137 -0.50 -4.60 4.19
N ALA A 138 0.20 -4.55 5.33
CA ALA A 138 -0.36 -4.03 6.56
C ALA A 138 -0.77 -2.55 6.42
N ALA A 139 0.06 -1.72 5.79
CA ALA A 139 -0.25 -0.32 5.54
C ALA A 139 -1.46 -0.15 4.62
N ILE A 140 -1.57 -0.94 3.54
CA ILE A 140 -2.74 -0.95 2.66
C ILE A 140 -4.00 -1.30 3.45
N THR A 141 -3.96 -2.35 4.24
CA THR A 141 -5.10 -2.80 5.05
C THR A 141 -5.54 -1.73 6.06
N VAL A 142 -4.59 -1.19 6.82
CA VAL A 142 -4.88 -0.12 7.80
C VAL A 142 -5.37 1.14 7.10
N GLY A 143 -4.75 1.54 5.99
CA GLY A 143 -5.17 2.69 5.20
C GLY A 143 -6.61 2.57 4.71
N PHE A 144 -6.98 1.41 4.18
CA PHE A 144 -8.35 1.12 3.78
C PHE A 144 -9.33 1.21 4.96
N LEU A 145 -9.01 0.61 6.10
CA LEU A 145 -9.85 0.66 7.30
C LEU A 145 -10.00 2.10 7.82
N VAL A 146 -8.95 2.91 7.79
CA VAL A 146 -8.99 4.34 8.17
C VAL A 146 -9.96 5.10 7.28
N LEU A 147 -9.90 4.92 5.95
CA LEU A 147 -10.82 5.58 5.01
C LEU A 147 -12.25 5.08 5.19
N LEU A 148 -12.45 3.78 5.38
CA LEU A 148 -13.77 3.20 5.63
C LEU A 148 -14.41 3.80 6.89
N VAL A 149 -13.67 3.83 8.01
CA VAL A 149 -14.15 4.43 9.27
C VAL A 149 -14.42 5.93 9.11
N ALA A 150 -13.56 6.65 8.38
CA ALA A 150 -13.78 8.06 8.10
C ALA A 150 -15.08 8.28 7.30
N ALA A 151 -15.31 7.48 6.26
CA ALA A 151 -16.53 7.52 5.45
C ALA A 151 -17.79 7.20 6.27
N LEU A 152 -17.77 6.14 7.08
CA LEU A 152 -18.88 5.74 7.94
C LEU A 152 -19.21 6.81 9.00
N ARG A 153 -18.22 7.61 9.40
CA ARG A 153 -18.42 8.77 10.30
C ARG A 153 -18.81 10.05 9.57
N GLY A 154 -19.16 10.00 8.30
CA GLY A 154 -19.55 11.15 7.50
C GLY A 154 -18.44 12.17 7.28
N LYS A 155 -17.17 11.78 7.46
CA LYS A 155 -16.04 12.68 7.17
C LYS A 155 -15.83 12.81 5.66
N ARG A 156 -15.48 14.01 5.21
CA ARG A 156 -15.11 14.23 3.82
C ARG A 156 -13.79 13.49 3.53
N LEU A 157 -13.77 12.70 2.46
CA LEU A 157 -12.55 12.00 2.05
C LEU A 157 -11.71 12.86 1.10
N LEU A 158 -12.36 13.70 0.30
CA LEU A 158 -11.70 14.57 -0.68
C LEU A 158 -12.01 16.04 -0.41
N ASN A 159 -11.11 16.91 -0.84
CA ASN A 159 -11.33 18.35 -0.87
C ASN A 159 -12.43 18.69 -1.89
N PRO A 160 -13.22 19.75 -1.65
CA PRO A 160 -14.30 20.19 -2.53
C PRO A 160 -13.79 20.74 -3.87
#